data_7a174f18977e22aac813e366d4bac056
#
_entry.id   7a174f18977e22aac813e366d4bac056
#
_cell.length_a   1.000
_cell.length_b   1.000
_cell.length_c   1.000
_cell.angle_alpha   90.00
_cell.angle_beta   90.00
_cell.angle_gamma   90.00
#
_symmetry.space_group_name_H-M   'P 1'
#
loop_
_entity.id
_entity.type
_entity.pdbx_description
1 polymer ?
#
loop_
_entity_poly.entity_id
_entity_poly.type
_entity_poly.pdbx_seq_one_letter_code
_entity_poly.pdbx_strand_id
1 'polypeptide(L)'
;MEIGGQAPMALAVMWAFTVMTWIFVALRLYTRAFVMKQIGADDHAYWLSGILILLYTIFVHISAQYGFGQTMPGLDAGNEAFDNAAMAIKYEMIGQTFAVIGMGVAKTSLGLFLLRIVVELWHQIAIWVAMVSLMLVSVITAIVFWVQCIPAEKIYDRMRVEGVCNIDVTPFAILLGVWCAVVDFFFAIFPWIFIWGLNMKYREKITIAASMSFGVVAGVCGIVRTYEVATGFTANYTLDTVPLIIWSAAEMAVTLMCIGIPILRPLWRRTFHGSKYSTEGSYKKQGEGSDGPSYNLGSLPRSHEANQSNRGFPNADPKLGIRGPSTITRIAGDNKSDESILGPEYRAGHEGDGGICVKQDVQVNWTKGNPV
;
A
#
# COMPACT_ATOMS: atom_id res chain seq x y z
N MET A 1 -33.04 19.01 16.34
CA MET A 1 -33.77 17.88 16.95
C MET A 1 -32.82 17.06 17.80
N GLU A 2 -33.32 16.35 18.81
CA GLU A 2 -32.51 15.38 19.52
C GLU A 2 -32.19 14.21 18.57
N ILE A 3 -30.95 13.73 18.61
CA ILE A 3 -30.49 12.57 17.80
C ILE A 3 -31.23 11.33 18.32
N GLY A 4 -32.22 10.83 17.57
CA GLY A 4 -33.08 9.72 17.97
C GLY A 4 -33.03 8.53 17.03
N GLY A 5 -33.88 7.53 17.28
CA GLY A 5 -33.98 6.33 16.43
C GLY A 5 -32.69 5.49 16.39
N GLN A 6 -32.27 5.08 15.19
CA GLN A 6 -31.04 4.32 14.98
C GLN A 6 -29.80 5.16 14.77
N ALA A 7 -29.93 6.51 14.68
CA ALA A 7 -28.80 7.42 14.43
C ALA A 7 -27.68 7.34 15.49
N PRO A 8 -27.95 7.28 16.82
CA PRO A 8 -26.89 7.22 17.82
C PRO A 8 -25.99 6.01 17.64
N MET A 9 -26.56 4.85 17.34
CA MET A 9 -25.82 3.61 17.08
C MET A 9 -24.98 3.75 15.81
N ALA A 10 -25.57 4.24 14.71
CA ALA A 10 -24.86 4.46 13.45
C ALA A 10 -23.69 5.41 13.62
N LEU A 11 -23.87 6.52 14.31
CA LEU A 11 -22.80 7.49 14.57
C LEU A 11 -21.69 6.91 15.43
N ALA A 12 -22.01 6.16 16.48
CA ALA A 12 -21.00 5.52 17.33
C ALA A 12 -20.12 4.59 16.52
N VAL A 13 -20.70 3.75 15.64
CA VAL A 13 -19.98 2.84 14.77
C VAL A 13 -19.14 3.59 13.73
N MET A 14 -19.71 4.60 13.09
CA MET A 14 -18.99 5.40 12.08
C MET A 14 -17.79 6.15 12.68
N TRP A 15 -17.96 6.78 13.85
CA TRP A 15 -16.85 7.43 14.52
C TRP A 15 -15.79 6.44 14.99
N ALA A 16 -16.18 5.25 15.45
CA ALA A 16 -15.23 4.20 15.81
C ALA A 16 -14.37 3.78 14.60
N PHE A 17 -15.00 3.53 13.44
CA PHE A 17 -14.27 3.22 12.20
C PHE A 17 -13.39 4.37 11.72
N THR A 18 -13.87 5.61 11.82
CA THR A 18 -13.09 6.79 11.42
C THR A 18 -11.87 6.98 12.31
N VAL A 19 -12.01 6.90 13.63
CA VAL A 19 -10.88 7.00 14.58
C VAL A 19 -9.88 5.88 14.33
N MET A 20 -10.35 4.64 14.19
CA MET A 20 -9.49 3.50 13.87
C MET A 20 -8.70 3.75 12.58
N THR A 21 -9.37 4.19 11.52
CA THR A 21 -8.74 4.51 10.23
C THR A 21 -7.68 5.60 10.38
N TRP A 22 -7.97 6.67 11.12
CA TRP A 22 -7.01 7.76 11.34
C TRP A 22 -5.79 7.34 12.16
N ILE A 23 -5.94 6.41 13.10
CA ILE A 23 -4.80 5.78 13.77
C ILE A 23 -3.89 5.07 12.74
N PHE A 24 -4.46 4.29 11.83
CA PHE A 24 -3.68 3.63 10.77
C PHE A 24 -3.05 4.63 9.79
N VAL A 25 -3.76 5.71 9.43
CA VAL A 25 -3.22 6.79 8.58
C VAL A 25 -2.01 7.44 9.25
N ALA A 26 -2.12 7.80 10.52
CA ALA A 26 -1.03 8.41 11.28
C ALA A 26 0.18 7.48 11.41
N LEU A 27 -0.05 6.20 11.76
CA LEU A 27 1.00 5.20 11.87
C LEU A 27 1.70 4.95 10.54
N ARG A 28 0.95 4.87 9.43
CA ARG A 28 1.51 4.72 8.09
C ARG A 28 2.35 5.92 7.70
N LEU A 29 1.84 7.14 7.88
CA LEU A 29 2.57 8.36 7.57
C LEU A 29 3.86 8.46 8.40
N TYR A 30 3.80 8.17 9.69
CA TYR A 30 4.96 8.10 10.56
C TYR A 30 6.00 7.08 10.04
N THR A 31 5.56 5.87 9.70
CA THR A 31 6.44 4.82 9.20
C THR A 31 7.11 5.21 7.89
N ARG A 32 6.36 5.80 6.96
CA ARG A 32 6.87 6.23 5.64
C ARG A 32 7.80 7.43 5.74
N ALA A 33 7.45 8.42 6.56
CA ALA A 33 8.23 9.65 6.68
C ALA A 33 9.52 9.46 7.51
N PHE A 34 9.43 8.75 8.65
CA PHE A 34 10.54 8.69 9.60
C PHE A 34 11.32 7.36 9.57
N VAL A 35 10.69 6.24 9.24
CA VAL A 35 11.36 4.93 9.24
C VAL A 35 11.89 4.58 7.85
N MET A 36 11.06 4.70 6.81
CA MET A 36 11.42 4.32 5.45
C MET A 36 11.97 5.47 4.62
N LYS A 37 11.66 6.73 4.99
CA LYS A 37 12.05 7.96 4.27
C LYS A 37 11.69 7.95 2.78
N GLN A 38 10.59 7.29 2.41
CA GLN A 38 10.11 7.16 1.05
C GLN A 38 8.59 7.32 1.04
N ILE A 39 8.11 8.45 0.55
CA ILE A 39 6.68 8.72 0.35
C ILE A 39 6.37 8.44 -1.12
N GLY A 40 5.31 7.69 -1.39
CA GLY A 40 4.88 7.31 -2.74
C GLY A 40 3.48 7.82 -3.08
N ALA A 41 3.07 7.67 -4.34
CA ALA A 41 1.72 8.00 -4.80
C ALA A 41 0.63 7.19 -4.05
N ASP A 42 0.96 5.95 -3.64
CA ASP A 42 0.11 5.11 -2.80
C ASP A 42 -0.20 5.74 -1.45
N ASP A 43 0.74 6.50 -0.88
CA ASP A 43 0.55 7.17 0.40
C ASP A 43 -0.35 8.42 0.26
N HIS A 44 -0.25 9.15 -0.86
CA HIS A 44 -1.14 10.27 -1.15
C HIS A 44 -2.59 9.83 -1.36
N ALA A 45 -2.83 8.73 -2.09
CA ALA A 45 -4.17 8.18 -2.23
C ALA A 45 -4.71 7.65 -0.89
N TYR A 46 -3.85 7.09 -0.04
CA TYR A 46 -4.23 6.54 1.26
C TYR A 46 -4.73 7.63 2.23
N TRP A 47 -3.97 8.71 2.43
CA TRP A 47 -4.41 9.78 3.34
C TRP A 47 -5.58 10.57 2.77
N LEU A 48 -5.69 10.70 1.42
CA LEU A 48 -6.87 11.27 0.78
C LEU A 48 -8.13 10.46 1.11
N SER A 49 -8.05 9.12 1.05
CA SER A 49 -9.15 8.26 1.48
C SER A 49 -9.51 8.44 2.95
N GLY A 50 -8.50 8.68 3.81
CA GLY A 50 -8.70 9.01 5.21
C GLY A 50 -9.46 10.33 5.42
N ILE A 51 -9.22 11.33 4.57
CA ILE A 51 -10.00 12.59 4.59
C ILE A 51 -11.44 12.32 4.13
N LEU A 52 -11.62 11.53 3.07
CA LEU A 52 -12.94 11.27 2.51
C LEU A 52 -13.84 10.50 3.49
N ILE A 53 -13.31 9.53 4.25
CA ILE A 53 -14.09 8.86 5.30
C ILE A 53 -14.43 9.80 6.45
N LEU A 54 -13.54 10.74 6.80
CA LEU A 54 -13.81 11.74 7.81
C LEU A 54 -14.95 12.69 7.37
N LEU A 55 -14.88 13.20 6.14
CA LEU A 55 -15.94 14.03 5.57
C LEU A 55 -17.27 13.29 5.53
N TYR A 56 -17.24 12.03 5.07
CA TYR A 56 -18.43 11.17 5.10
C TYR A 56 -19.05 11.10 6.49
N THR A 57 -18.26 10.81 7.52
CA THR A 57 -18.73 10.72 8.90
C THR A 57 -19.26 12.05 9.42
N ILE A 58 -18.62 13.17 9.09
CA ILE A 58 -19.07 14.52 9.49
C ILE A 58 -20.43 14.82 8.85
N PHE A 59 -20.60 14.59 7.54
CA PHE A 59 -21.86 14.89 6.87
C PHE A 59 -23.01 13.98 7.32
N VAL A 60 -22.76 12.71 7.61
CA VAL A 60 -23.76 11.83 8.23
C VAL A 60 -24.08 12.29 9.66
N HIS A 61 -23.10 12.78 10.42
CA HIS A 61 -23.34 13.35 11.74
C HIS A 61 -24.25 14.59 11.67
N ILE A 62 -24.00 15.50 10.74
CA ILE A 62 -24.86 16.66 10.49
C ILE A 62 -26.26 16.19 10.08
N SER A 63 -26.37 15.22 9.17
CA SER A 63 -27.64 14.65 8.74
C SER A 63 -28.44 14.10 9.93
N ALA A 64 -27.78 13.43 10.89
CA ALA A 64 -28.41 12.90 12.09
C ALA A 64 -28.99 13.99 13.01
N GLN A 65 -28.41 15.19 13.03
CA GLN A 65 -28.94 16.33 13.77
C GLN A 65 -30.28 16.86 13.19
N TYR A 66 -30.50 16.60 11.87
CA TYR A 66 -31.74 16.94 11.18
C TYR A 66 -32.76 15.78 11.16
N GLY A 67 -32.48 14.66 11.84
CA GLY A 67 -33.43 13.55 12.01
C GLY A 67 -33.17 12.33 11.14
N PHE A 68 -31.98 12.19 10.54
CA PHE A 68 -31.57 10.95 9.88
C PHE A 68 -31.57 9.76 10.88
N GLY A 69 -32.00 8.59 10.42
CA GLY A 69 -32.15 7.39 11.26
C GLY A 69 -33.45 7.37 12.09
N GLN A 70 -34.36 8.29 11.83
CA GLN A 70 -35.72 8.28 12.36
C GLN A 70 -36.73 7.99 11.24
N THR A 71 -37.97 7.65 11.63
CA THR A 71 -39.05 7.46 10.65
C THR A 71 -39.39 8.78 9.95
N MET A 72 -39.69 8.70 8.65
CA MET A 72 -40.11 9.87 7.88
C MET A 72 -41.36 10.50 8.51
N PRO A 73 -41.46 11.86 8.52
CA PRO A 73 -42.63 12.56 9.05
C PRO A 73 -43.88 12.13 8.28
N GLY A 74 -44.97 11.83 9.02
CA GLY A 74 -46.27 11.55 8.44
C GLY A 74 -46.89 12.77 7.76
N LEU A 75 -47.94 12.58 6.96
CA LEU A 75 -48.64 13.65 6.24
C LEU A 75 -49.20 14.74 7.17
N ASP A 76 -49.44 14.40 8.44
CA ASP A 76 -49.95 15.35 9.47
C ASP A 76 -48.83 16.14 10.17
N ALA A 77 -47.56 15.92 9.80
CA ALA A 77 -46.42 16.62 10.38
C ALA A 77 -46.37 18.07 9.89
N GLY A 78 -45.92 18.97 10.77
CA GLY A 78 -45.76 20.39 10.39
C GLY A 78 -44.60 20.59 9.37
N ASN A 79 -44.66 21.76 8.70
CA ASN A 79 -43.66 22.12 7.66
C ASN A 79 -42.19 22.01 8.13
N GLU A 80 -41.93 22.35 9.41
CA GLU A 80 -40.57 22.23 9.99
C GLU A 80 -40.05 20.77 9.99
N ALA A 81 -40.93 19.78 10.16
CA ALA A 81 -40.52 18.38 10.13
C ALA A 81 -40.10 17.97 8.72
N PHE A 82 -40.80 18.44 7.69
CA PHE A 82 -40.44 18.21 6.30
C PHE A 82 -39.16 18.94 5.90
N ASP A 83 -38.93 20.18 6.37
CA ASP A 83 -37.68 20.92 6.16
C ASP A 83 -36.47 20.15 6.73
N ASN A 84 -36.63 19.67 7.96
CA ASN A 84 -35.60 18.91 8.63
C ASN A 84 -35.32 17.56 7.90
N ALA A 85 -36.37 16.86 7.49
CA ALA A 85 -36.21 15.60 6.71
C ALA A 85 -35.49 15.84 5.36
N ALA A 86 -35.85 16.91 4.65
CA ALA A 86 -35.19 17.30 3.41
C ALA A 86 -33.70 17.64 3.64
N MET A 87 -33.39 18.38 4.70
CA MET A 87 -32.00 18.68 5.08
C MET A 87 -31.23 17.42 5.49
N ALA A 88 -31.89 16.51 6.24
CA ALA A 88 -31.27 15.24 6.61
C ALA A 88 -30.86 14.43 5.37
N ILE A 89 -31.76 14.26 4.39
CA ILE A 89 -31.49 13.54 3.15
C ILE A 89 -30.39 14.27 2.35
N LYS A 90 -30.43 15.60 2.25
CA LYS A 90 -29.43 16.38 1.53
C LYS A 90 -28.01 16.17 2.07
N TYR A 91 -27.82 16.26 3.38
CA TYR A 91 -26.50 16.06 3.99
C TYR A 91 -26.05 14.60 3.92
N GLU A 92 -26.97 13.64 4.03
CA GLU A 92 -26.68 12.24 3.83
C GLU A 92 -26.17 11.99 2.40
N MET A 93 -26.83 12.55 1.38
CA MET A 93 -26.41 12.43 -0.03
C MET A 93 -25.02 13.02 -0.28
N ILE A 94 -24.69 14.17 0.32
CA ILE A 94 -23.34 14.74 0.26
C ILE A 94 -22.35 13.75 0.88
N GLY A 95 -22.68 13.19 2.04
CA GLY A 95 -21.87 12.17 2.71
C GLY A 95 -21.64 10.95 1.83
N GLN A 96 -22.70 10.41 1.23
CA GLN A 96 -22.62 9.26 0.31
C GLN A 96 -21.74 9.54 -0.92
N THR A 97 -21.74 10.77 -1.43
CA THR A 97 -20.85 11.15 -2.53
C THR A 97 -19.38 11.01 -2.13
N PHE A 98 -19.02 11.46 -0.91
CA PHE A 98 -17.67 11.25 -0.38
C PHE A 98 -17.35 9.78 -0.13
N ALA A 99 -18.33 8.98 0.28
CA ALA A 99 -18.16 7.54 0.47
C ALA A 99 -17.87 6.83 -0.86
N VAL A 100 -18.65 7.10 -1.90
CA VAL A 100 -18.51 6.48 -3.23
C VAL A 100 -17.15 6.82 -3.85
N ILE A 101 -16.74 8.08 -3.83
CA ILE A 101 -15.42 8.51 -4.32
C ILE A 101 -14.32 7.94 -3.43
N GLY A 102 -14.51 7.97 -2.11
CA GLY A 102 -13.56 7.47 -1.12
C GLY A 102 -13.25 5.98 -1.26
N MET A 103 -14.25 5.16 -1.55
CA MET A 103 -14.06 3.73 -1.87
C MET A 103 -13.19 3.52 -3.11
N GLY A 104 -13.45 4.28 -4.18
CA GLY A 104 -12.63 4.25 -5.39
C GLY A 104 -11.16 4.62 -5.11
N VAL A 105 -10.95 5.71 -4.35
CA VAL A 105 -9.60 6.18 -3.99
C VAL A 105 -8.90 5.20 -3.04
N ALA A 106 -9.61 4.61 -2.07
CA ALA A 106 -9.04 3.61 -1.16
C ALA A 106 -8.54 2.38 -1.93
N LYS A 107 -9.35 1.85 -2.85
CA LYS A 107 -8.98 0.70 -3.69
C LYS A 107 -7.88 1.05 -4.70
N THR A 108 -7.84 2.28 -5.18
CA THR A 108 -6.72 2.80 -5.99
C THR A 108 -5.43 2.83 -5.18
N SER A 109 -5.45 3.25 -3.91
CA SER A 109 -4.28 3.18 -3.03
C SER A 109 -3.77 1.74 -2.85
N LEU A 110 -4.69 0.76 -2.71
CA LEU A 110 -4.35 -0.66 -2.63
C LEU A 110 -3.70 -1.14 -3.93
N GLY A 111 -4.27 -0.80 -5.07
CA GLY A 111 -3.73 -1.16 -6.38
C GLY A 111 -2.33 -0.56 -6.63
N LEU A 112 -2.12 0.72 -6.29
CA LEU A 112 -0.81 1.37 -6.37
C LEU A 112 0.23 0.69 -5.46
N PHE A 113 -0.18 0.27 -4.27
CA PHE A 113 0.68 -0.52 -3.38
C PHE A 113 1.06 -1.87 -4.00
N LEU A 114 0.11 -2.58 -4.62
CA LEU A 114 0.37 -3.85 -5.31
C LEU A 114 1.27 -3.68 -6.55
N LEU A 115 1.07 -2.61 -7.34
CA LEU A 115 1.92 -2.30 -8.50
C LEU A 115 3.39 -2.13 -8.12
N ARG A 116 3.68 -1.69 -6.90
CA ARG A 116 5.05 -1.54 -6.41
C ARG A 116 5.74 -2.89 -6.14
N ILE A 117 4.95 -3.95 -5.92
CA ILE A 117 5.45 -5.30 -5.59
C ILE A 117 5.55 -6.16 -6.85
N VAL A 118 4.70 -5.90 -7.84
CA VAL A 118 4.53 -6.73 -9.04
C VAL A 118 5.45 -6.25 -10.16
N VAL A 119 6.25 -7.17 -10.71
CA VAL A 119 7.19 -6.89 -11.80
C VAL A 119 6.63 -7.27 -13.17
N GLU A 120 5.78 -8.30 -13.25
CA GLU A 120 5.23 -8.84 -14.49
C GLU A 120 4.21 -7.89 -15.13
N LEU A 121 4.39 -7.58 -16.43
CA LEU A 121 3.55 -6.62 -17.17
C LEU A 121 2.06 -7.02 -17.18
N TRP A 122 1.74 -8.30 -17.37
CA TRP A 122 0.36 -8.78 -17.39
C TRP A 122 -0.38 -8.52 -16.07
N HIS A 123 0.31 -8.74 -14.96
CA HIS A 123 -0.24 -8.47 -13.64
C HIS A 123 -0.43 -6.96 -13.40
N GLN A 124 0.51 -6.12 -13.87
CA GLN A 124 0.37 -4.68 -13.78
C GLN A 124 -0.83 -4.17 -14.59
N ILE A 125 -1.02 -4.68 -15.82
CA ILE A 125 -2.17 -4.32 -16.65
C ILE A 125 -3.48 -4.71 -15.95
N ALA A 126 -3.57 -5.90 -15.37
CA ALA A 126 -4.77 -6.35 -14.65
C ALA A 126 -5.11 -5.43 -13.47
N ILE A 127 -4.11 -5.00 -12.68
CA ILE A 127 -4.30 -4.07 -11.57
C ILE A 127 -4.76 -2.70 -12.09
N TRP A 128 -4.16 -2.18 -13.15
CA TRP A 128 -4.56 -0.90 -13.76
C TRP A 128 -5.99 -0.94 -14.28
N VAL A 129 -6.38 -2.01 -14.96
CA VAL A 129 -7.75 -2.20 -15.44
C VAL A 129 -8.74 -2.20 -14.28
N ALA A 130 -8.45 -2.94 -13.20
CA ALA A 130 -9.31 -2.98 -12.02
C ALA A 130 -9.45 -1.59 -11.36
N MET A 131 -8.35 -0.84 -11.19
CA MET A 131 -8.37 0.50 -10.59
C MET A 131 -9.15 1.50 -11.45
N VAL A 132 -8.82 1.57 -12.75
CA VAL A 132 -9.42 2.55 -13.67
C VAL A 132 -10.92 2.27 -13.85
N SER A 133 -11.30 1.00 -14.05
CA SER A 133 -12.71 0.64 -14.20
C SER A 133 -13.53 0.96 -12.95
N LEU A 134 -12.97 0.70 -11.75
CA LEU A 134 -13.65 1.03 -10.50
C LEU A 134 -13.79 2.55 -10.32
N MET A 135 -12.74 3.33 -10.58
CA MET A 135 -12.82 4.79 -10.51
C MET A 135 -13.86 5.35 -11.49
N LEU A 136 -13.92 4.83 -12.72
CA LEU A 136 -14.92 5.23 -13.69
C LEU A 136 -16.35 4.94 -13.19
N VAL A 137 -16.60 3.73 -12.70
CA VAL A 137 -17.91 3.35 -12.14
C VAL A 137 -18.26 4.24 -10.93
N SER A 138 -17.30 4.52 -10.04
CA SER A 138 -17.51 5.40 -8.88
C SER A 138 -17.87 6.82 -9.29
N VAL A 139 -17.14 7.41 -10.24
CA VAL A 139 -17.40 8.77 -10.73
C VAL A 139 -18.75 8.83 -11.46
N ILE A 140 -19.07 7.86 -12.32
CA ILE A 140 -20.37 7.80 -13.01
C ILE A 140 -21.50 7.70 -12.00
N THR A 141 -21.40 6.82 -11.01
CA THR A 141 -22.41 6.67 -9.96
C THR A 141 -22.58 7.97 -9.17
N ALA A 142 -21.48 8.65 -8.81
CA ALA A 142 -21.53 9.94 -8.12
C ALA A 142 -22.25 11.02 -8.94
N ILE A 143 -22.01 11.06 -10.26
CA ILE A 143 -22.70 12.00 -11.17
C ILE A 143 -24.17 11.66 -11.26
N VAL A 144 -24.51 10.39 -11.51
CA VAL A 144 -25.91 9.93 -11.63
C VAL A 144 -26.69 10.23 -10.36
N PHE A 145 -26.05 10.11 -9.19
CA PHE A 145 -26.68 10.40 -7.91
C PHE A 145 -27.21 11.82 -7.80
N TRP A 146 -26.58 12.81 -8.47
CA TRP A 146 -27.01 14.22 -8.47
C TRP A 146 -27.89 14.62 -9.66
N VAL A 147 -27.82 13.85 -10.78
CA VAL A 147 -28.50 14.21 -12.05
C VAL A 147 -29.80 13.43 -12.21
N GLN A 148 -30.14 12.51 -11.29
CA GLN A 148 -31.30 11.60 -11.42
C GLN A 148 -32.67 12.31 -11.54
N CYS A 149 -32.81 13.53 -10.98
CA CYS A 149 -34.07 14.29 -11.01
C CYS A 149 -33.87 15.71 -11.53
N ILE A 150 -34.91 16.26 -12.17
CA ILE A 150 -34.97 17.64 -12.62
C ILE A 150 -36.22 18.30 -12.02
N PRO A 151 -36.10 19.32 -11.17
CA PRO A 151 -34.87 19.90 -10.60
C PRO A 151 -34.21 18.98 -9.58
N ALA A 152 -32.89 19.18 -9.32
CA ALA A 152 -32.15 18.38 -8.36
C ALA A 152 -32.70 18.45 -6.92
N GLU A 153 -33.42 19.50 -6.58
CA GLU A 153 -34.09 19.67 -5.29
C GLU A 153 -35.12 18.56 -4.99
N LYS A 154 -35.74 18.02 -6.02
CA LYS A 154 -36.68 16.90 -5.88
C LYS A 154 -36.07 15.63 -5.31
N ILE A 155 -34.74 15.47 -5.35
CA ILE A 155 -34.07 14.28 -4.83
C ILE A 155 -34.25 14.20 -3.31
N TYR A 156 -34.09 15.35 -2.62
CA TYR A 156 -34.15 15.40 -1.16
C TYR A 156 -35.48 15.98 -0.63
N ASP A 157 -36.22 16.75 -1.44
CA ASP A 157 -37.54 17.28 -1.08
C ASP A 157 -38.63 16.74 -2.03
N ARG A 158 -38.90 15.44 -1.94
CA ARG A 158 -39.81 14.72 -2.84
C ARG A 158 -41.27 15.13 -2.67
N MET A 159 -41.64 15.67 -1.52
CA MET A 159 -43.05 15.98 -1.19
C MET A 159 -43.50 17.37 -1.64
N ARG A 160 -42.58 18.32 -1.72
CA ARG A 160 -42.93 19.72 -2.00
C ARG A 160 -42.49 20.22 -3.36
N VAL A 161 -41.47 19.62 -3.92
CA VAL A 161 -40.91 20.03 -5.21
C VAL A 161 -41.51 19.18 -6.34
N GLU A 162 -42.23 19.82 -7.26
CA GLU A 162 -42.69 19.20 -8.49
C GLU A 162 -41.53 19.04 -9.47
N GLY A 163 -41.41 17.86 -10.08
CA GLY A 163 -40.34 17.56 -11.04
C GLY A 163 -40.45 16.12 -11.53
N VAL A 164 -39.55 15.73 -12.41
CA VAL A 164 -39.48 14.38 -12.99
C VAL A 164 -38.13 13.78 -12.69
N CYS A 165 -38.12 12.52 -12.21
CA CYS A 165 -36.91 11.74 -12.04
C CYS A 165 -36.81 10.76 -13.21
N ASN A 166 -35.89 11.04 -14.14
CA ASN A 166 -35.74 10.27 -15.39
C ASN A 166 -34.76 9.11 -15.26
N ILE A 167 -33.88 9.14 -14.26
CA ILE A 167 -32.80 8.14 -14.08
C ILE A 167 -33.03 7.44 -12.74
N ASP A 168 -33.09 6.12 -12.77
CA ASP A 168 -33.06 5.32 -11.53
C ASP A 168 -31.61 5.11 -11.11
N VAL A 169 -31.26 5.52 -9.89
CA VAL A 169 -29.91 5.38 -9.33
C VAL A 169 -29.63 3.95 -8.86
N THR A 170 -30.65 3.18 -8.55
CA THR A 170 -30.53 1.84 -7.96
C THR A 170 -29.65 0.90 -8.76
N PRO A 171 -29.81 0.74 -10.09
CA PRO A 171 -28.94 -0.15 -10.88
C PRO A 171 -27.47 0.30 -10.87
N PHE A 172 -27.20 1.61 -10.86
CA PHE A 172 -25.84 2.12 -10.80
C PHE A 172 -25.20 1.86 -9.42
N ALA A 173 -25.96 2.00 -8.35
CA ALA A 173 -25.49 1.72 -7.00
C ALA A 173 -25.24 0.21 -6.79
N ILE A 174 -26.08 -0.67 -7.35
CA ILE A 174 -25.88 -2.11 -7.35
C ILE A 174 -24.64 -2.46 -8.18
N LEU A 175 -24.50 -1.89 -9.39
CA LEU A 175 -23.32 -2.11 -10.24
C LEU A 175 -22.05 -1.74 -9.52
N LEU A 176 -22.01 -0.56 -8.89
CA LEU A 176 -20.86 -0.11 -8.09
C LEU A 176 -20.56 -1.09 -6.94
N GLY A 177 -21.60 -1.54 -6.22
CA GLY A 177 -21.45 -2.47 -5.11
C GLY A 177 -20.86 -3.81 -5.54
N VAL A 178 -21.44 -4.42 -6.59
CA VAL A 178 -20.93 -5.68 -7.15
C VAL A 178 -19.49 -5.51 -7.64
N TRP A 179 -19.20 -4.42 -8.37
CA TRP A 179 -17.86 -4.16 -8.89
C TRP A 179 -16.85 -3.95 -7.77
N CYS A 180 -17.22 -3.22 -6.70
CA CYS A 180 -16.41 -3.08 -5.50
C CYS A 180 -16.06 -4.44 -4.88
N ALA A 181 -17.05 -5.31 -4.69
CA ALA A 181 -16.82 -6.64 -4.13
C ALA A 181 -15.91 -7.51 -5.02
N VAL A 182 -16.14 -7.49 -6.34
CA VAL A 182 -15.28 -8.20 -7.31
C VAL A 182 -13.82 -7.74 -7.21
N VAL A 183 -13.60 -6.42 -7.15
CA VAL A 183 -12.25 -5.84 -7.02
C VAL A 183 -11.62 -6.18 -5.67
N ASP A 184 -12.38 -6.24 -4.56
CA ASP A 184 -11.88 -6.66 -3.26
C ASP A 184 -11.40 -8.12 -3.29
N PHE A 185 -12.20 -9.03 -3.84
CA PHE A 185 -11.79 -10.43 -4.00
C PHE A 185 -10.61 -10.57 -4.97
N PHE A 186 -10.58 -9.81 -6.05
CA PHE A 186 -9.45 -9.78 -6.96
C PHE A 186 -8.17 -9.39 -6.22
N PHE A 187 -8.18 -8.29 -5.48
CA PHE A 187 -7.00 -7.85 -4.73
C PHE A 187 -6.65 -8.75 -3.54
N ALA A 188 -7.62 -9.50 -3.00
CA ALA A 188 -7.37 -10.48 -1.96
C ALA A 188 -6.70 -11.76 -2.51
N ILE A 189 -7.13 -12.24 -3.67
CA ILE A 189 -6.64 -13.48 -4.27
C ILE A 189 -5.33 -13.26 -5.03
N PHE A 190 -5.20 -12.11 -5.70
CA PHE A 190 -4.09 -11.78 -6.59
C PHE A 190 -2.70 -11.97 -5.95
N PRO A 191 -2.42 -11.46 -4.73
CA PRO A 191 -1.11 -11.67 -4.10
C PRO A 191 -0.79 -13.13 -3.79
N TRP A 192 -1.79 -13.98 -3.54
CA TRP A 192 -1.58 -15.41 -3.31
C TRP A 192 -0.98 -16.08 -4.53
N ILE A 193 -1.47 -15.76 -5.73
CA ILE A 193 -0.98 -16.30 -7.00
C ILE A 193 0.49 -15.92 -7.19
N PHE A 194 0.83 -14.67 -6.90
CA PHE A 194 2.19 -14.14 -7.07
C PHE A 194 3.18 -14.66 -6.01
N ILE A 195 2.75 -14.71 -4.74
CA ILE A 195 3.62 -15.11 -3.61
C ILE A 195 3.97 -16.60 -3.69
N TRP A 196 3.13 -17.45 -4.30
CA TRP A 196 3.40 -18.88 -4.39
C TRP A 196 4.65 -19.20 -5.22
N GLY A 197 4.94 -18.40 -6.25
CA GLY A 197 6.12 -18.54 -7.10
C GLY A 197 7.38 -17.83 -6.61
N LEU A 198 7.30 -17.02 -5.54
CA LEU A 198 8.41 -16.18 -5.11
C LEU A 198 9.12 -16.75 -3.86
N ASN A 199 10.46 -16.86 -3.94
CA ASN A 199 11.33 -17.30 -2.83
C ASN A 199 11.48 -16.19 -1.75
N MET A 200 10.39 -15.88 -1.05
CA MET A 200 10.41 -14.92 0.06
C MET A 200 10.51 -15.61 1.42
N LYS A 201 11.05 -14.90 2.42
CA LYS A 201 11.11 -15.41 3.80
C LYS A 201 9.69 -15.67 4.31
N TYR A 202 9.48 -16.85 4.94
CA TYR A 202 8.17 -17.30 5.43
C TYR A 202 7.39 -16.24 6.24
N ARG A 203 8.09 -15.47 7.09
CA ARG A 203 7.49 -14.38 7.88
C ARG A 203 6.94 -13.23 7.02
N GLU A 204 7.53 -12.97 5.87
CA GLU A 204 7.05 -11.95 4.92
C GLU A 204 5.81 -12.41 4.21
N LYS A 205 5.82 -13.67 3.79
CA LYS A 205 4.69 -14.35 3.19
C LYS A 205 3.45 -14.31 4.08
N ILE A 206 3.60 -14.66 5.37
CA ILE A 206 2.48 -14.64 6.33
C ILE A 206 1.91 -13.22 6.51
N THR A 207 2.74 -12.18 6.62
CA THR A 207 2.24 -10.81 6.84
C THR A 207 1.40 -10.32 5.66
N ILE A 208 1.86 -10.59 4.43
CA ILE A 208 1.11 -10.24 3.22
C ILE A 208 -0.18 -11.07 3.16
N ALA A 209 -0.11 -12.37 3.42
CA ALA A 209 -1.28 -13.25 3.46
C ALA A 209 -2.32 -12.81 4.50
N ALA A 210 -1.88 -12.46 5.71
CA ALA A 210 -2.77 -11.97 6.77
C ALA A 210 -3.45 -10.65 6.37
N SER A 211 -2.70 -9.68 5.80
CA SER A 211 -3.31 -8.43 5.35
C SER A 211 -4.32 -8.65 4.22
N MET A 212 -4.08 -9.60 3.32
CA MET A 212 -5.01 -9.93 2.24
C MET A 212 -6.28 -10.62 2.72
N SER A 213 -6.23 -11.34 3.85
CA SER A 213 -7.44 -11.88 4.48
C SER A 213 -8.43 -10.79 4.88
N PHE A 214 -7.97 -9.60 5.24
CA PHE A 214 -8.84 -8.43 5.45
C PHE A 214 -9.51 -7.96 4.16
N GLY A 215 -8.90 -8.16 2.98
CA GLY A 215 -9.54 -7.89 1.70
C GLY A 215 -10.79 -8.74 1.46
N VAL A 216 -10.76 -10.01 1.90
CA VAL A 216 -11.96 -10.87 1.87
C VAL A 216 -13.05 -10.32 2.78
N VAL A 217 -12.69 -9.84 3.98
CA VAL A 217 -13.65 -9.21 4.90
C VAL A 217 -14.26 -7.95 4.28
N ALA A 218 -13.45 -7.11 3.62
CA ALA A 218 -13.95 -5.94 2.89
C ALA A 218 -14.95 -6.35 1.79
N GLY A 219 -14.63 -7.40 1.02
CA GLY A 219 -15.52 -7.94 -0.02
C GLY A 219 -16.85 -8.43 0.55
N VAL A 220 -16.85 -9.10 1.70
CA VAL A 220 -18.09 -9.51 2.39
C VAL A 220 -18.91 -8.28 2.82
N CYS A 221 -18.28 -7.26 3.41
CA CYS A 221 -18.94 -5.99 3.73
C CYS A 221 -19.60 -5.37 2.48
N GLY A 222 -18.88 -5.37 1.35
CA GLY A 222 -19.38 -4.87 0.06
C GLY A 222 -20.59 -5.66 -0.46
N ILE A 223 -20.61 -6.98 -0.28
CA ILE A 223 -21.79 -7.83 -0.65
C ILE A 223 -22.99 -7.45 0.21
N VAL A 224 -22.82 -7.37 1.54
CA VAL A 224 -23.91 -7.00 2.45
C VAL A 224 -24.44 -5.60 2.11
N ARG A 225 -23.53 -4.63 1.88
CA ARG A 225 -23.92 -3.29 1.43
C ARG A 225 -24.74 -3.32 0.15
N THR A 226 -24.35 -4.12 -0.83
CA THR A 226 -25.04 -4.24 -2.11
C THR A 226 -26.43 -4.86 -1.93
N TYR A 227 -26.56 -5.83 -1.03
CA TYR A 227 -27.85 -6.41 -0.66
C TYR A 227 -28.78 -5.36 -0.02
N GLU A 228 -28.27 -4.54 0.89
CA GLU A 228 -29.02 -3.44 1.51
C GLU A 228 -29.50 -2.41 0.47
N VAL A 229 -28.65 -2.07 -0.54
CA VAL A 229 -29.06 -1.21 -1.66
C VAL A 229 -30.21 -1.83 -2.44
N ALA A 230 -30.14 -3.15 -2.70
CA ALA A 230 -31.16 -3.83 -3.52
C ALA A 230 -32.49 -3.99 -2.80
N THR A 231 -32.51 -4.08 -1.47
CA THR A 231 -33.71 -4.39 -0.66
C THR A 231 -34.21 -3.22 0.18
N GLY A 232 -33.34 -2.24 0.47
CA GLY A 232 -33.57 -1.24 1.51
C GLY A 232 -34.35 0.02 1.09
N PHE A 233 -34.70 0.21 -0.18
CA PHE A 233 -35.45 1.39 -0.60
C PHE A 233 -36.97 1.21 -0.42
N THR A 234 -37.42 1.27 0.83
CA THR A 234 -38.84 1.25 1.20
C THR A 234 -39.38 2.67 1.46
N ALA A 235 -40.56 2.77 2.04
CA ALA A 235 -41.22 4.04 2.33
C ALA A 235 -40.45 4.92 3.35
N ASN A 236 -39.60 4.32 4.22
CA ASN A 236 -38.84 5.02 5.25
C ASN A 236 -37.34 5.17 4.90
N TYR A 237 -37.04 5.91 3.84
CA TYR A 237 -35.68 6.08 3.31
C TYR A 237 -34.62 6.39 4.40
N THR A 238 -34.92 7.32 5.32
CA THR A 238 -33.96 7.75 6.36
C THR A 238 -33.61 6.67 7.37
N LEU A 239 -34.52 5.74 7.64
CA LEU A 239 -34.31 4.63 8.56
C LEU A 239 -33.65 3.44 7.83
N ASP A 240 -34.15 3.13 6.64
CA ASP A 240 -33.75 1.95 5.86
C ASP A 240 -32.32 2.10 5.26
N THR A 241 -31.84 3.35 5.13
CA THR A 241 -30.48 3.63 4.63
C THR A 241 -29.41 3.50 5.72
N VAL A 242 -29.78 3.41 7.00
CA VAL A 242 -28.80 3.29 8.11
C VAL A 242 -27.86 2.10 7.97
N PRO A 243 -28.32 0.86 7.71
CA PRO A 243 -27.44 -0.29 7.49
C PRO A 243 -26.48 -0.08 6.31
N LEU A 244 -26.98 0.48 5.20
CA LEU A 244 -26.16 0.82 4.03
C LEU A 244 -24.98 1.71 4.39
N ILE A 245 -25.23 2.75 5.19
CA ILE A 245 -24.20 3.71 5.64
C ILE A 245 -23.15 3.03 6.51
N ILE A 246 -23.58 2.20 7.46
CA ILE A 246 -22.68 1.47 8.35
C ILE A 246 -21.77 0.52 7.55
N TRP A 247 -22.35 -0.26 6.64
CA TRP A 247 -21.58 -1.21 5.82
C TRP A 247 -20.66 -0.52 4.83
N SER A 248 -21.03 0.65 4.29
CA SER A 248 -20.17 1.48 3.46
C SER A 248 -18.94 1.99 4.23
N ALA A 249 -19.15 2.46 5.46
CA ALA A 249 -18.06 2.89 6.33
C ALA A 249 -17.16 1.71 6.73
N ALA A 250 -17.74 0.56 7.05
CA ALA A 250 -17.02 -0.66 7.38
C ALA A 250 -16.13 -1.14 6.23
N GLU A 251 -16.68 -1.23 4.99
CA GLU A 251 -15.94 -1.61 3.80
C GLU A 251 -14.71 -0.71 3.59
N MET A 252 -14.90 0.61 3.67
CA MET A 252 -13.82 1.58 3.47
C MET A 252 -12.78 1.51 4.58
N ALA A 253 -13.18 1.39 5.85
CA ALA A 253 -12.28 1.27 6.98
C ALA A 253 -11.45 -0.01 6.92
N VAL A 254 -12.08 -1.16 6.65
CA VAL A 254 -11.39 -2.46 6.52
C VAL A 254 -10.40 -2.44 5.36
N THR A 255 -10.76 -1.85 4.22
CA THR A 255 -9.84 -1.68 3.08
C THR A 255 -8.61 -0.88 3.49
N LEU A 256 -8.78 0.25 4.19
CA LEU A 256 -7.65 1.08 4.65
C LEU A 256 -6.79 0.37 5.70
N MET A 257 -7.38 -0.42 6.60
CA MET A 257 -6.62 -1.27 7.52
C MET A 257 -5.81 -2.33 6.78
N CYS A 258 -6.40 -2.99 5.79
CA CYS A 258 -5.73 -3.98 4.93
C CYS A 258 -4.44 -3.43 4.33
N ILE A 259 -4.48 -2.21 3.80
CA ILE A 259 -3.33 -1.55 3.19
C ILE A 259 -2.32 -1.09 4.26
N GLY A 260 -2.79 -0.69 5.44
CA GLY A 260 -1.96 -0.20 6.53
C GLY A 260 -1.05 -1.26 7.13
N ILE A 261 -1.58 -2.47 7.38
CA ILE A 261 -0.90 -3.54 8.11
C ILE A 261 0.47 -3.93 7.54
N PRO A 262 0.66 -4.18 6.23
CA PRO A 262 1.97 -4.56 5.69
C PRO A 262 3.05 -3.50 5.91
N ILE A 263 2.66 -2.23 5.86
CA ILE A 263 3.58 -1.09 5.95
C ILE A 263 4.01 -0.82 7.40
N LEU A 264 3.19 -1.23 8.38
CA LEU A 264 3.54 -1.11 9.80
C LEU A 264 4.56 -2.15 10.26
N ARG A 265 4.84 -3.18 9.48
CA ARG A 265 5.78 -4.25 9.81
C ARG A 265 7.19 -3.76 10.22
N PRO A 266 7.88 -2.85 9.48
CA PRO A 266 9.18 -2.37 9.89
C PRO A 266 9.14 -1.59 11.22
N LEU A 267 8.04 -0.86 11.50
CA LEU A 267 7.82 -0.18 12.77
C LEU A 267 7.71 -1.19 13.91
N TRP A 268 6.90 -2.24 13.73
CA TRP A 268 6.74 -3.32 14.71
C TRP A 268 8.06 -4.03 15.02
N ARG A 269 8.86 -4.33 13.99
CA ARG A 269 10.19 -4.92 14.17
C ARG A 269 11.12 -4.00 14.96
N ARG A 270 11.11 -2.70 14.70
CA ARG A 270 11.93 -1.72 15.40
C ARG A 270 11.54 -1.58 16.86
N THR A 271 10.22 -1.58 17.16
CA THR A 271 9.71 -1.36 18.51
C THR A 271 9.84 -2.60 19.39
N PHE A 272 9.54 -3.80 18.86
CA PHE A 272 9.53 -5.03 19.64
C PHE A 272 10.82 -5.87 19.56
N HIS A 273 11.69 -5.64 18.55
CA HIS A 273 12.94 -6.37 18.37
C HIS A 273 14.17 -5.46 18.39
N GLY A 274 14.01 -4.18 18.67
CA GLY A 274 15.08 -3.17 18.66
C GLY A 274 16.19 -3.39 19.70
N SER A 275 16.03 -4.32 20.64
CA SER A 275 17.06 -4.61 21.66
C SER A 275 18.06 -5.71 21.27
N LYS A 276 17.87 -6.43 20.14
CA LYS A 276 18.75 -7.54 19.74
C LYS A 276 19.62 -7.28 18.52
N TYR A 277 19.51 -6.12 17.87
CA TYR A 277 20.21 -5.85 16.59
C TYR A 277 21.34 -4.83 16.68
N SER A 278 21.67 -4.30 17.86
CA SER A 278 22.78 -3.37 18.06
C SER A 278 24.10 -4.04 18.44
N THR A 279 24.21 -5.39 18.37
CA THR A 279 25.44 -6.08 18.82
C THR A 279 25.98 -7.09 17.81
N GLU A 280 25.68 -6.96 16.52
CA GLU A 280 26.31 -7.83 15.50
C GLU A 280 27.14 -7.05 14.45
N GLY A 281 27.73 -5.95 14.87
CA GLY A 281 28.70 -5.16 14.14
C GLY A 281 29.93 -4.82 14.95
N SER A 282 30.11 -5.39 16.15
CA SER A 282 31.33 -5.27 16.92
C SER A 282 32.27 -6.40 16.51
N TYR A 283 33.27 -6.08 15.71
CA TYR A 283 34.44 -6.91 15.53
C TYR A 283 34.93 -7.32 16.92
N LYS A 284 34.84 -8.62 17.26
CA LYS A 284 35.54 -9.18 18.41
C LYS A 284 37.03 -8.91 18.22
N LYS A 285 37.52 -7.88 18.89
CA LYS A 285 38.94 -7.80 19.24
C LYS A 285 39.21 -8.99 20.14
N GLN A 286 39.77 -10.03 19.57
CA GLN A 286 40.24 -11.19 20.31
C GLN A 286 41.51 -10.72 21.05
N GLY A 287 41.32 -10.44 22.32
CA GLY A 287 42.41 -10.19 23.23
C GLY A 287 43.02 -11.48 23.73
N GLU A 288 44.30 -11.52 23.63
CA GLU A 288 45.29 -12.20 24.45
C GLU A 288 45.15 -13.70 24.76
N GLY A 289 46.18 -14.41 24.32
CA GLY A 289 46.66 -15.59 24.97
C GLY A 289 46.82 -16.82 24.07
N SER A 290 47.88 -16.90 23.26
CA SER A 290 48.60 -18.14 23.03
C SER A 290 49.84 -17.89 22.18
N ASP A 291 50.98 -18.27 22.70
CA ASP A 291 52.29 -18.23 22.08
C ASP A 291 52.33 -19.01 20.75
N GLY A 292 52.65 -18.28 19.65
CA GLY A 292 53.01 -18.85 18.37
C GLY A 292 53.96 -17.91 17.65
N PRO A 293 55.03 -18.40 16.96
CA PRO A 293 56.15 -17.59 16.54
C PRO A 293 55.78 -16.52 15.53
N SER A 294 56.06 -15.27 15.90
CA SER A 294 55.95 -14.08 15.09
C SER A 294 56.99 -14.08 14.00
N TYR A 295 56.61 -14.22 12.73
CA TYR A 295 57.48 -13.90 11.61
C TYR A 295 57.43 -12.39 11.35
N ASN A 296 58.54 -11.74 11.74
CA ASN A 296 58.79 -10.32 11.52
C ASN A 296 59.15 -10.09 10.04
N LEU A 297 58.22 -9.57 9.24
CA LEU A 297 58.57 -9.05 7.90
C LEU A 297 59.28 -7.72 8.06
N GLY A 298 60.63 -7.78 8.03
CA GLY A 298 61.50 -6.63 8.08
C GLY A 298 61.20 -5.67 6.93
N SER A 299 61.17 -4.41 7.29
CA SER A 299 61.15 -3.23 6.43
C SER A 299 62.24 -3.27 5.37
N LEU A 300 61.87 -3.29 4.09
CA LEU A 300 62.79 -3.06 2.98
C LEU A 300 63.02 -1.55 2.83
N PRO A 301 64.29 -1.13 2.71
CA PRO A 301 64.65 0.29 2.49
C PRO A 301 64.43 0.67 1.04
N ARG A 302 63.94 1.87 0.88
CA ARG A 302 63.72 2.60 -0.39
C ARG A 302 65.11 3.00 -0.92
N SER A 303 65.53 2.47 -2.08
CA SER A 303 66.65 3.03 -2.82
C SER A 303 66.35 3.12 -4.31
N HIS A 304 66.78 4.21 -4.85
CA HIS A 304 66.69 4.78 -6.18
C HIS A 304 67.28 3.92 -7.31
N GLU A 305 66.80 4.23 -8.51
CA GLU A 305 67.47 4.26 -9.84
C GLU A 305 67.64 2.95 -10.63
N ALA A 306 66.99 3.06 -11.78
CA ALA A 306 67.47 2.79 -13.15
C ALA A 306 68.26 1.51 -13.43
N ASN A 307 67.85 0.67 -14.27
CA ASN A 307 68.32 0.45 -15.63
C ASN A 307 67.92 -0.93 -16.16
N GLN A 308 67.73 -0.96 -17.45
CA GLN A 308 67.46 -2.10 -18.30
C GLN A 308 68.33 -3.32 -17.97
N SER A 309 67.77 -4.52 -17.89
CA SER A 309 68.27 -5.63 -18.71
C SER A 309 67.37 -6.87 -18.58
N ASN A 310 67.08 -7.36 -19.74
CA ASN A 310 66.51 -8.65 -20.12
C ASN A 310 67.25 -9.81 -19.42
N ARG A 311 66.59 -10.55 -18.49
CA ARG A 311 67.07 -11.89 -18.12
C ARG A 311 65.86 -12.82 -17.86
N GLY A 312 65.78 -13.83 -18.71
CA GLY A 312 64.80 -14.89 -18.64
C GLY A 312 64.93 -15.69 -17.34
N PHE A 313 63.80 -16.12 -16.84
CA PHE A 313 63.73 -17.07 -15.74
C PHE A 313 64.18 -18.46 -16.20
N PRO A 314 64.96 -19.19 -15.40
CA PRO A 314 65.37 -20.54 -15.74
C PRO A 314 64.19 -21.53 -15.66
N ASN A 315 64.20 -22.48 -16.60
CA ASN A 315 63.25 -23.58 -16.72
C ASN A 315 63.17 -24.41 -15.42
N ALA A 316 61.98 -24.65 -14.97
CA ALA A 316 61.69 -25.60 -13.89
C ALA A 316 62.01 -27.06 -14.35
N ASP A 317 62.71 -27.79 -13.49
CA ASP A 317 63.08 -29.19 -13.69
C ASP A 317 61.88 -30.12 -13.97
N PRO A 318 61.97 -31.00 -14.95
CA PRO A 318 60.82 -31.85 -15.35
C PRO A 318 60.51 -33.05 -14.44
N LYS A 319 61.11 -33.14 -13.26
CA LYS A 319 61.05 -34.40 -12.46
C LYS A 319 60.19 -34.35 -11.19
N LEU A 320 59.59 -33.22 -10.83
CA LEU A 320 58.57 -33.20 -9.73
C LEU A 320 57.26 -32.71 -10.30
N GLY A 321 56.30 -33.62 -10.52
CA GLY A 321 55.00 -33.36 -11.08
C GLY A 321 54.03 -32.48 -10.26
N ILE A 322 54.54 -31.32 -9.78
CA ILE A 322 53.75 -30.28 -9.07
C ILE A 322 53.50 -29.17 -10.07
N ARG A 323 52.33 -29.22 -10.73
CA ARG A 323 51.80 -28.08 -11.47
C ARG A 323 51.32 -27.02 -10.46
N GLY A 324 52.00 -25.91 -10.39
CA GLY A 324 51.56 -24.73 -9.66
C GLY A 324 50.25 -24.17 -10.23
N PRO A 325 49.42 -23.51 -9.42
CA PRO A 325 48.16 -22.96 -9.85
C PRO A 325 48.37 -21.90 -10.95
N SER A 326 47.79 -22.11 -12.12
CA SER A 326 47.74 -21.12 -13.19
C SER A 326 46.64 -20.09 -12.86
N THR A 327 47.03 -18.87 -12.58
CA THR A 327 46.09 -17.76 -12.38
C THR A 327 45.75 -17.16 -13.75
N ILE A 328 44.55 -17.37 -14.22
CA ILE A 328 44.05 -16.67 -15.42
C ILE A 328 43.28 -15.45 -14.96
N THR A 329 43.84 -14.28 -15.17
CA THR A 329 43.14 -13.01 -14.93
C THR A 329 42.38 -12.62 -16.19
N ARG A 330 41.06 -12.72 -16.15
CA ARG A 330 40.17 -12.23 -17.21
C ARG A 330 39.66 -10.87 -16.81
N ILE A 331 40.09 -9.83 -17.52
CA ILE A 331 39.56 -8.47 -17.38
C ILE A 331 38.43 -8.37 -18.42
N ALA A 332 37.18 -8.40 -17.99
CA ALA A 332 36.02 -8.08 -18.80
C ALA A 332 35.60 -6.64 -18.47
N GLY A 333 35.99 -5.70 -19.30
CA GLY A 333 35.48 -4.34 -19.24
C GLY A 333 34.20 -4.25 -20.07
N ASP A 334 33.08 -3.97 -19.43
CA ASP A 334 31.84 -3.64 -20.09
C ASP A 334 31.58 -2.12 -19.96
N ASN A 335 31.77 -1.41 -21.09
CA ASN A 335 31.74 0.05 -21.14
C ASN A 335 30.35 0.68 -20.99
N LYS A 336 29.32 -0.09 -20.54
CA LYS A 336 27.94 0.39 -20.42
C LYS A 336 27.33 0.32 -19.02
N SER A 337 28.03 -0.25 -18.04
CA SER A 337 27.44 -0.49 -16.70
C SER A 337 27.70 0.63 -15.68
N ASP A 338 28.67 1.49 -15.91
CA ASP A 338 29.11 2.43 -14.86
C ASP A 338 28.25 3.69 -14.72
N GLU A 339 27.46 4.03 -15.74
CA GLU A 339 26.60 5.23 -15.71
C GLU A 339 25.29 5.06 -14.91
N SER A 340 24.86 3.83 -14.65
CA SER A 340 23.58 3.56 -13.98
C SER A 340 23.69 3.31 -12.47
N ILE A 341 24.89 3.12 -11.94
CA ILE A 341 25.11 2.72 -10.53
C ILE A 341 25.42 3.92 -9.63
N LEU A 342 25.93 5.00 -10.17
CA LEU A 342 26.26 6.22 -9.41
C LEU A 342 25.15 7.26 -9.63
N GLY A 343 24.38 7.54 -8.58
CA GLY A 343 23.39 8.61 -8.58
C GLY A 343 24.03 9.99 -8.75
N PRO A 344 23.26 11.01 -9.18
CA PRO A 344 23.77 12.34 -9.50
C PRO A 344 24.51 13.06 -8.35
N GLU A 345 24.31 12.65 -7.12
CA GLU A 345 24.98 13.20 -5.93
C GLU A 345 26.46 12.80 -5.81
N TYR A 346 26.85 11.67 -6.44
CA TYR A 346 28.24 11.21 -6.37
C TYR A 346 29.16 11.95 -7.37
N ARG A 347 28.57 12.62 -8.38
CA ARG A 347 29.32 13.39 -9.40
C ARG A 347 29.84 14.76 -8.89
N ALA A 348 29.25 15.29 -7.82
CA ALA A 348 29.58 16.65 -7.37
C ALA A 348 30.73 16.73 -6.35
N GLY A 349 31.26 15.60 -5.86
CA GLY A 349 32.23 15.58 -4.74
C GLY A 349 33.63 15.11 -5.06
N HIS A 350 33.96 14.66 -6.26
CA HIS A 350 35.27 14.10 -6.59
C HIS A 350 35.84 14.61 -7.93
N GLU A 351 36.06 15.91 -8.03
CA GLU A 351 37.07 16.46 -8.94
C GLU A 351 38.41 16.53 -8.18
N GLY A 352 39.20 15.45 -8.27
CA GLY A 352 40.59 15.48 -7.76
C GLY A 352 41.03 14.22 -7.03
N ASP A 353 40.95 13.07 -7.66
CA ASP A 353 41.94 12.02 -7.59
C ASP A 353 41.49 10.85 -8.50
N GLY A 354 42.26 10.62 -9.58
CA GLY A 354 41.94 9.55 -10.55
C GLY A 354 42.27 8.16 -10.01
N GLY A 355 41.52 7.74 -9.00
CA GLY A 355 41.59 6.38 -8.45
C GLY A 355 40.61 5.44 -9.15
N ILE A 356 41.15 4.47 -9.92
CA ILE A 356 40.36 3.36 -10.49
C ILE A 356 40.09 2.35 -9.38
N CYS A 357 38.80 2.18 -8.98
CA CYS A 357 38.42 1.13 -8.05
C CYS A 357 38.31 -0.20 -8.78
N VAL A 358 39.26 -1.12 -8.59
CA VAL A 358 39.27 -2.46 -9.17
C VAL A 358 38.67 -3.45 -8.18
N LYS A 359 37.49 -4.02 -8.50
CA LYS A 359 36.89 -5.13 -7.74
C LYS A 359 37.46 -6.43 -8.28
N GLN A 360 38.24 -7.14 -7.49
CA GLN A 360 38.87 -8.41 -7.86
C GLN A 360 38.08 -9.56 -7.26
N ASP A 361 37.35 -10.30 -8.10
CA ASP A 361 36.69 -11.55 -7.73
C ASP A 361 37.62 -12.72 -8.05
N VAL A 362 38.07 -13.46 -7.05
CA VAL A 362 38.91 -14.64 -7.20
C VAL A 362 38.03 -15.90 -7.12
N GLN A 363 37.84 -16.59 -8.24
CA GLN A 363 37.24 -17.94 -8.28
C GLN A 363 38.34 -19.00 -8.25
N VAL A 364 38.38 -19.79 -7.19
CA VAL A 364 39.29 -20.96 -7.08
C VAL A 364 38.54 -22.24 -7.47
N ASN A 365 38.84 -22.77 -8.65
CA ASN A 365 38.34 -24.08 -9.11
C ASN A 365 39.32 -25.16 -8.77
N TRP A 366 38.92 -26.09 -7.90
CA TRP A 366 39.67 -27.32 -7.60
C TRP A 366 39.25 -28.47 -8.56
N THR A 367 40.08 -28.83 -9.49
CA THR A 367 39.91 -30.09 -10.24
C THR A 367 40.55 -31.23 -9.45
N LYS A 368 39.74 -32.19 -8.96
CA LYS A 368 40.23 -33.45 -8.42
C LYS A 368 40.86 -34.23 -9.57
N GLY A 369 42.18 -34.44 -9.54
CA GLY A 369 42.85 -35.39 -10.41
C GLY A 369 42.40 -36.78 -10.04
N ASN A 370 41.96 -37.59 -11.05
CA ASN A 370 41.72 -39.01 -10.90
C ASN A 370 43.06 -39.71 -10.57
N PRO A 371 43.09 -40.61 -9.58
CA PRO A 371 44.24 -41.49 -9.39
C PRO A 371 44.20 -42.55 -10.48
N VAL A 372 45.33 -42.74 -11.13
CA VAL A 372 45.63 -43.91 -11.96
C VAL A 372 46.10 -45.05 -11.07
#